data_9843839571c618e840ef05f13ed9647e
#
_entry.id   9843839571c618e840ef05f13ed9647e
#
_cell.length_a   1.000
_cell.length_b   1.000
_cell.length_c   1.000
_cell.angle_alpha   90.00
_cell.angle_beta   90.00
_cell.angle_gamma   90.00
#
_symmetry.space_group_name_H-M   'P 1'
#
loop_
_entity.id
_entity.type
_entity.pdbx_description
1 polymer ?
#
loop_
_entity_poly.entity_id
_entity_poly.type
_entity_poly.pdbx_seq_one_letter_code
_entity_poly.pdbx_strand_id
1 'polypeptide(L)'
;MKISAILWDYDGTLVNSVKKNIEVTKEVLKNFIPDLDNNLPRALTSVENYEEANYKYKNWRELYKFAYGLTDEQIDEAGKLWSPYQLKDATLPDMFDKMDYVVNNLSNIKHGICSQNCSKNIYNTLKHYTIEKCFHSIIGYEDISYTEQKPNPKAFLKCVEKLDISLDNSILVYIGDHQEDTIFGKNAEEFYKSQGYNTKIICIAASYSGNTPNDWIVKPDFTAYSTTDILDIINKVLQKK
;
A
#
# COMPACT_ATOMS: atom_id res chain seq x y z
N MET A 1 20.53 -16.49 5.85
CA MET A 1 19.46 -16.14 4.90
C MET A 1 19.86 -14.87 4.16
N LYS A 2 19.43 -14.70 2.90
CA LYS A 2 19.66 -13.46 2.12
C LYS A 2 18.31 -12.76 1.87
N ILE A 3 18.33 -11.44 1.69
CA ILE A 3 17.14 -10.72 1.21
C ILE A 3 16.97 -11.07 -0.26
N SER A 4 15.85 -11.69 -0.61
CA SER A 4 15.54 -12.11 -1.98
C SER A 4 14.61 -11.13 -2.69
N ALA A 5 13.73 -10.44 -1.96
CA ALA A 5 12.88 -9.39 -2.51
C ALA A 5 12.47 -8.37 -1.44
N ILE A 6 12.11 -7.17 -1.91
CA ILE A 6 11.46 -6.12 -1.15
C ILE A 6 10.10 -5.85 -1.80
N LEU A 7 9.04 -6.01 -1.03
CA LEU A 7 7.69 -5.69 -1.46
C LEU A 7 7.23 -4.42 -0.74
N TRP A 8 6.51 -3.58 -1.47
CA TRP A 8 6.09 -2.26 -1.02
C TRP A 8 4.57 -2.14 -1.07
N ASP A 9 4.00 -1.47 -0.11
CA ASP A 9 2.76 -0.77 -0.35
C ASP A 9 3.02 0.48 -1.21
N TYR A 10 1.97 1.11 -1.71
CA TYR A 10 2.09 2.26 -2.61
C TYR A 10 1.65 3.55 -1.93
N ASP A 11 0.37 3.62 -1.50
CA ASP A 11 -0.23 4.80 -0.89
C ASP A 11 0.32 4.99 0.54
N GLY A 12 0.85 6.16 0.88
CA GLY A 12 1.48 6.40 2.19
C GLY A 12 2.87 5.75 2.34
N THR A 13 3.35 5.00 1.34
CA THR A 13 4.64 4.29 1.40
C THR A 13 5.61 4.77 0.33
N LEU A 14 5.27 4.66 -0.94
CA LEU A 14 6.06 5.20 -2.04
C LEU A 14 5.70 6.65 -2.35
N VAL A 15 4.42 6.99 -2.23
CA VAL A 15 3.87 8.31 -2.55
C VAL A 15 2.84 8.76 -1.51
N ASN A 16 2.72 10.07 -1.36
CA ASN A 16 1.59 10.70 -0.67
C ASN A 16 0.46 10.93 -1.69
N SER A 17 -0.52 10.06 -1.71
CA SER A 17 -1.66 10.10 -2.63
C SER A 17 -2.92 10.75 -2.03
N VAL A 18 -2.86 11.28 -0.81
CA VAL A 18 -4.03 11.77 -0.07
C VAL A 18 -4.82 12.79 -0.88
N LYS A 19 -4.15 13.79 -1.47
CA LYS A 19 -4.82 14.83 -2.28
C LYS A 19 -5.55 14.23 -3.48
N LYS A 20 -4.90 13.34 -4.22
CA LYS A 20 -5.51 12.64 -5.35
C LYS A 20 -6.70 11.81 -4.90
N ASN A 21 -6.55 11.06 -3.82
CA ASN A 21 -7.60 10.18 -3.31
C ASN A 21 -8.83 10.98 -2.85
N ILE A 22 -8.65 12.17 -2.25
CA ILE A 22 -9.75 13.08 -1.92
C ILE A 22 -10.51 13.49 -3.19
N GLU A 23 -9.82 13.93 -4.24
CA GLU A 23 -10.48 14.38 -5.48
C GLU A 23 -11.19 13.22 -6.18
N VAL A 24 -10.56 12.05 -6.29
CA VAL A 24 -11.18 10.85 -6.85
C VAL A 24 -12.40 10.44 -6.03
N THR A 25 -12.33 10.48 -4.70
CA THR A 25 -13.47 10.17 -3.83
C THR A 25 -14.63 11.14 -4.09
N LYS A 26 -14.38 12.44 -4.19
CA LYS A 26 -15.42 13.43 -4.52
C LYS A 26 -16.09 13.10 -5.85
N GLU A 27 -15.32 12.82 -6.89
CA GLU A 27 -15.87 12.49 -8.21
C GLU A 27 -16.69 11.19 -8.20
N VAL A 28 -16.27 10.18 -7.45
CA VAL A 28 -17.04 8.96 -7.26
C VAL A 28 -18.35 9.26 -6.53
N LEU A 29 -18.30 10.01 -5.42
CA LEU A 29 -19.46 10.31 -4.59
C LEU A 29 -20.52 11.19 -5.30
N LYS A 30 -20.16 12.01 -6.26
CA LYS A 30 -21.11 12.79 -7.09
C LYS A 30 -22.14 11.91 -7.82
N ASN A 31 -21.82 10.62 -8.04
CA ASN A 31 -22.77 9.68 -8.64
C ASN A 31 -23.86 9.22 -7.66
N PHE A 32 -23.67 9.41 -6.36
CA PHE A 32 -24.55 8.90 -5.31
C PHE A 32 -25.16 9.99 -4.44
N ILE A 33 -24.49 11.14 -4.34
CA ILE A 33 -24.87 12.29 -3.50
C ILE A 33 -25.09 13.50 -4.41
N PRO A 34 -26.35 13.80 -4.82
CA PRO A 34 -26.65 14.84 -5.83
C PRO A 34 -26.18 16.25 -5.45
N ASP A 35 -26.11 16.57 -4.16
CA ASP A 35 -25.75 17.91 -3.64
C ASP A 35 -24.43 17.88 -2.86
N LEU A 36 -23.48 17.06 -3.33
CA LEU A 36 -22.21 16.83 -2.64
C LEU A 36 -21.42 18.12 -2.43
N ASP A 37 -21.40 19.02 -3.42
CA ASP A 37 -20.58 20.24 -3.36
C ASP A 37 -21.06 21.22 -2.26
N ASN A 38 -22.37 21.21 -1.91
CA ASN A 38 -22.93 22.00 -0.82
C ASN A 38 -22.93 21.26 0.53
N ASN A 39 -22.89 19.94 0.50
CA ASN A 39 -22.96 19.06 1.68
C ASN A 39 -21.76 18.09 1.71
N LEU A 40 -20.54 18.64 1.63
CA LEU A 40 -19.34 17.83 1.60
C LEU A 40 -19.17 17.07 2.93
N PRO A 41 -19.03 15.73 2.92
CA PRO A 41 -18.73 14.96 4.13
C PRO A 41 -17.47 15.47 4.83
N ARG A 42 -17.49 15.51 6.18
CA ARG A 42 -16.36 16.04 6.97
C ARG A 42 -15.02 15.45 6.53
N ALA A 43 -14.97 14.15 6.26
CA ALA A 43 -13.76 13.46 5.83
C ALA A 43 -13.14 14.00 4.53
N LEU A 44 -13.87 14.76 3.72
CA LEU A 44 -13.39 15.31 2.44
C LEU A 44 -13.13 16.83 2.49
N THR A 45 -13.23 17.44 3.68
CA THR A 45 -13.07 18.90 3.85
C THR A 45 -11.61 19.32 4.01
N SER A 46 -10.73 18.44 4.46
CA SER A 46 -9.28 18.68 4.56
C SER A 46 -8.50 17.36 4.51
N VAL A 47 -7.18 17.46 4.33
CA VAL A 47 -6.25 16.32 4.37
C VAL A 47 -6.33 15.64 5.75
N GLU A 48 -6.28 16.41 6.82
CA GLU A 48 -6.30 15.90 8.20
C GLU A 48 -7.59 15.13 8.51
N ASN A 49 -8.74 15.65 8.05
CA ASN A 49 -10.03 14.96 8.23
C ASN A 49 -10.12 13.67 7.40
N TYR A 50 -9.49 13.64 6.22
CA TYR A 50 -9.43 12.45 5.37
C TYR A 50 -8.57 11.37 6.03
N GLU A 51 -7.39 11.73 6.51
CA GLU A 51 -6.47 10.83 7.22
C GLU A 51 -7.10 10.29 8.51
N GLU A 52 -7.73 11.18 9.33
CA GLU A 52 -8.48 10.77 10.53
C GLU A 52 -9.55 9.72 10.21
N ALA A 53 -10.31 9.93 9.15
CA ALA A 53 -11.36 9.00 8.74
C ALA A 53 -10.80 7.66 8.25
N ASN A 54 -9.74 7.67 7.43
CA ASN A 54 -9.08 6.45 6.96
C ASN A 54 -8.44 5.66 8.11
N TYR A 55 -7.89 6.33 9.11
CA TYR A 55 -7.36 5.67 10.30
C TYR A 55 -8.45 5.06 11.18
N LYS A 56 -9.63 5.72 11.26
CA LYS A 56 -10.74 5.29 12.12
C LYS A 56 -11.43 4.02 11.63
N TYR A 57 -11.58 3.85 10.33
CA TYR A 57 -12.32 2.73 9.73
C TYR A 57 -11.38 1.62 9.27
N LYS A 58 -11.79 0.35 9.44
CA LYS A 58 -10.94 -0.82 9.15
C LYS A 58 -10.57 -0.96 7.69
N ASN A 59 -11.44 -0.49 6.79
CA ASN A 59 -11.27 -0.60 5.35
C ASN A 59 -12.10 0.46 4.62
N TRP A 60 -11.88 0.57 3.31
CA TRP A 60 -12.56 1.56 2.47
C TRP A 60 -14.09 1.40 2.44
N ARG A 61 -14.64 0.17 2.58
CA ARG A 61 -16.09 -0.06 2.60
C ARG A 61 -16.73 0.52 3.86
N GLU A 62 -16.10 0.32 5.01
CA GLU A 62 -16.56 0.94 6.26
C GLU A 62 -16.46 2.48 6.17
N LEU A 63 -15.39 3.01 5.57
CA LEU A 63 -15.23 4.44 5.32
C LEU A 63 -16.40 4.97 4.47
N TYR A 64 -16.71 4.33 3.35
CA TYR A 64 -17.81 4.74 2.45
C TYR A 64 -19.17 4.64 3.14
N LYS A 65 -19.38 3.61 3.94
CA LYS A 65 -20.63 3.41 4.69
C LYS A 65 -20.84 4.45 5.78
N PHE A 66 -19.84 4.66 6.62
CA PHE A 66 -20.01 5.43 7.86
C PHE A 66 -19.57 6.89 7.74
N ALA A 67 -18.58 7.21 6.89
CA ALA A 67 -18.14 8.59 6.70
C ALA A 67 -18.91 9.29 5.57
N TYR A 68 -19.34 8.54 4.54
CA TYR A 68 -20.04 9.11 3.37
C TYR A 68 -21.52 8.74 3.30
N GLY A 69 -21.99 7.79 4.13
CA GLY A 69 -23.40 7.45 4.24
C GLY A 69 -23.97 6.59 3.09
N LEU A 70 -23.12 5.87 2.35
CA LEU A 70 -23.58 5.03 1.24
C LEU A 70 -24.19 3.71 1.74
N THR A 71 -25.16 3.18 0.99
CA THR A 71 -25.67 1.81 1.16
C THR A 71 -24.68 0.77 0.67
N ASP A 72 -24.85 -0.50 1.03
CA ASP A 72 -23.95 -1.57 0.59
C ASP A 72 -23.94 -1.73 -0.94
N GLU A 73 -25.10 -1.54 -1.62
CA GLU A 73 -25.22 -1.57 -3.07
C GLU A 73 -24.48 -0.39 -3.71
N GLN A 74 -24.59 0.82 -3.14
CA GLN A 74 -23.87 2.00 -3.62
C GLN A 74 -22.36 1.85 -3.44
N ILE A 75 -21.92 1.20 -2.36
CA ILE A 75 -20.49 0.91 -2.12
C ILE A 75 -19.94 -0.03 -3.19
N ASP A 76 -20.69 -1.05 -3.59
CA ASP A 76 -20.28 -1.97 -4.65
C ASP A 76 -20.13 -1.25 -6.00
N GLU A 77 -21.04 -0.33 -6.33
CA GLU A 77 -20.92 0.51 -7.54
C GLU A 77 -19.78 1.52 -7.42
N ALA A 78 -19.60 2.16 -6.27
CA ALA A 78 -18.49 3.08 -6.01
C ALA A 78 -17.13 2.41 -6.21
N GLY A 79 -16.98 1.15 -5.75
CA GLY A 79 -15.77 0.35 -5.96
C GLY A 79 -15.45 0.13 -7.45
N LYS A 80 -16.47 -0.06 -8.29
CA LYS A 80 -16.28 -0.21 -9.75
C LYS A 80 -15.88 1.11 -10.42
N LEU A 81 -16.33 2.23 -9.88
CA LEU A 81 -16.02 3.56 -10.40
C LEU A 81 -14.64 4.09 -9.99
N TRP A 82 -14.07 3.57 -8.90
CA TRP A 82 -12.82 4.08 -8.33
C TRP A 82 -11.67 4.12 -9.35
N SER A 83 -11.32 2.97 -9.92
CA SER A 83 -10.20 2.88 -10.88
C SER A 83 -10.40 3.73 -12.14
N PRO A 84 -11.60 3.75 -12.79
CA PRO A 84 -11.86 4.67 -13.90
C PRO A 84 -11.66 6.14 -13.55
N TYR A 85 -12.17 6.60 -12.42
CA TYR A 85 -11.99 7.99 -11.98
C TYR A 85 -10.53 8.28 -11.59
N GLN A 86 -9.87 7.37 -10.92
CA GLN A 86 -8.46 7.50 -10.56
C GLN A 86 -7.55 7.64 -11.80
N LEU A 87 -7.84 6.89 -12.87
CA LEU A 87 -7.09 6.98 -14.13
C LEU A 87 -7.41 8.26 -14.93
N LYS A 88 -8.61 8.82 -14.77
CA LYS A 88 -9.04 10.06 -15.41
C LYS A 88 -8.48 11.29 -14.68
N ASP A 89 -8.33 11.22 -13.37
CA ASP A 89 -7.80 12.31 -12.55
C ASP A 89 -6.32 12.57 -12.87
N ALA A 90 -6.01 13.81 -13.24
CA ALA A 90 -4.66 14.22 -13.63
C ALA A 90 -3.76 14.56 -12.46
N THR A 91 -4.26 14.57 -11.22
CA THR A 91 -3.46 14.85 -10.03
C THR A 91 -2.38 13.79 -9.89
N LEU A 92 -1.13 14.20 -9.83
CA LEU A 92 -0.01 13.32 -9.59
C LEU A 92 0.24 13.23 -8.09
N PRO A 93 0.31 12.03 -7.50
CA PRO A 93 0.74 11.88 -6.11
C PRO A 93 2.19 12.32 -5.93
N ASP A 94 2.47 13.04 -4.83
CA ASP A 94 3.82 13.46 -4.49
C ASP A 94 4.64 12.25 -4.01
N MET A 95 5.80 11.99 -4.62
CA MET A 95 6.74 10.99 -4.11
C MET A 95 7.34 11.47 -2.79
N PHE A 96 7.51 10.58 -1.81
CA PHE A 96 8.19 10.92 -0.57
C PHE A 96 9.66 11.31 -0.83
N ASP A 97 10.17 12.24 -0.04
CA ASP A 97 11.54 12.76 -0.20
C ASP A 97 12.57 11.62 -0.33
N LYS A 98 13.44 11.69 -1.32
CA LYS A 98 14.49 10.69 -1.61
C LYS A 98 14.02 9.25 -1.84
N MET A 99 12.74 8.99 -2.09
CA MET A 99 12.27 7.64 -2.33
C MET A 99 12.85 7.04 -3.61
N ASP A 100 12.99 7.85 -4.66
CA ASP A 100 13.69 7.46 -5.90
C ASP A 100 15.14 7.04 -5.63
N TYR A 101 15.86 7.80 -4.81
CA TYR A 101 17.20 7.46 -4.37
C TYR A 101 17.23 6.13 -3.62
N VAL A 102 16.31 5.92 -2.67
CA VAL A 102 16.21 4.66 -1.89
C VAL A 102 15.98 3.46 -2.81
N VAL A 103 14.97 3.53 -3.69
CA VAL A 103 14.62 2.44 -4.61
C VAL A 103 15.79 2.12 -5.56
N ASN A 104 16.45 3.15 -6.12
CA ASN A 104 17.58 2.96 -7.01
C ASN A 104 18.80 2.31 -6.31
N ASN A 105 19.07 2.68 -5.04
CA ASN A 105 20.17 2.07 -4.27
C ASN A 105 19.90 0.61 -3.88
N LEU A 106 18.64 0.15 -3.92
CA LEU A 106 18.25 -1.22 -3.64
C LEU A 106 17.95 -2.02 -4.93
N SER A 107 18.23 -1.49 -6.12
CA SER A 107 17.91 -2.09 -7.42
C SER A 107 18.58 -3.44 -7.70
N ASN A 108 19.57 -3.83 -6.91
CA ASN A 108 20.20 -5.16 -6.95
C ASN A 108 19.32 -6.24 -6.27
N ILE A 109 18.24 -5.87 -5.62
CA ILE A 109 17.24 -6.76 -5.02
C ILE A 109 15.97 -6.69 -5.90
N LYS A 110 15.21 -7.77 -6.01
CA LYS A 110 13.92 -7.77 -6.72
C LYS A 110 12.89 -6.94 -5.95
N HIS A 111 12.19 -6.03 -6.65
CA HIS A 111 11.11 -5.23 -6.05
C HIS A 111 9.74 -5.62 -6.59
N GLY A 112 8.76 -5.67 -5.70
CA GLY A 112 7.34 -5.82 -6.03
C GLY A 112 6.48 -4.78 -5.32
N ILE A 113 5.29 -4.54 -5.83
CA ILE A 113 4.27 -3.70 -5.19
C ILE A 113 3.01 -4.55 -4.96
N CYS A 114 2.44 -4.43 -3.75
CA CYS A 114 1.14 -4.99 -3.38
C CYS A 114 0.29 -3.87 -2.79
N SER A 115 -0.69 -3.38 -3.52
CA SER A 115 -1.49 -2.22 -3.10
C SER A 115 -2.98 -2.42 -3.37
N GLN A 116 -3.81 -1.69 -2.64
CA GLN A 116 -5.24 -1.54 -2.91
C GLN A 116 -5.53 -0.44 -3.94
N ASN A 117 -4.51 0.08 -4.59
CA ASN A 117 -4.60 1.03 -5.69
C ASN A 117 -4.62 0.31 -7.06
N CYS A 118 -5.11 0.98 -8.10
CA CYS A 118 -5.13 0.44 -9.47
C CYS A 118 -3.70 0.26 -10.01
N SER A 119 -3.35 -0.93 -10.49
CA SER A 119 -2.01 -1.25 -11.02
C SER A 119 -1.57 -0.32 -12.15
N LYS A 120 -2.51 0.10 -13.01
CA LYS A 120 -2.25 1.06 -14.08
C LYS A 120 -1.93 2.47 -13.56
N ASN A 121 -2.61 2.92 -12.49
CA ASN A 121 -2.32 4.20 -11.86
C ASN A 121 -0.95 4.17 -11.18
N ILE A 122 -0.63 3.10 -10.47
CA ILE A 122 0.70 2.86 -9.87
C ILE A 122 1.78 2.96 -10.96
N TYR A 123 1.65 2.19 -12.04
CA TYR A 123 2.62 2.18 -13.13
C TYR A 123 2.82 3.58 -13.76
N ASN A 124 1.73 4.32 -13.99
CA ASN A 124 1.80 5.66 -14.56
C ASN A 124 2.58 6.63 -13.66
N THR A 125 2.37 6.55 -12.34
CA THR A 125 3.10 7.36 -11.35
C THR A 125 4.58 6.99 -11.30
N LEU A 126 4.91 5.70 -11.23
CA LEU A 126 6.30 5.22 -11.25
C LEU A 126 7.03 5.67 -12.53
N LYS A 127 6.34 5.62 -13.67
CA LYS A 127 6.87 6.07 -14.97
C LYS A 127 7.13 7.58 -14.98
N HIS A 128 6.24 8.39 -14.37
CA HIS A 128 6.48 9.82 -14.23
C HIS A 128 7.77 10.12 -13.46
N TYR A 129 8.01 9.37 -12.39
CA TYR A 129 9.23 9.48 -11.57
C TYR A 129 10.43 8.68 -12.10
N THR A 130 10.29 8.04 -13.27
CA THR A 130 11.36 7.26 -13.93
C THR A 130 11.96 6.12 -13.11
N ILE A 131 11.16 5.52 -12.22
CA ILE A 131 11.54 4.37 -11.38
C ILE A 131 10.74 3.09 -11.70
N GLU A 132 9.90 3.10 -12.73
CA GLU A 132 9.07 1.95 -13.10
C GLU A 132 9.88 0.68 -13.36
N LYS A 133 11.11 0.83 -13.86
CA LYS A 133 12.00 -0.29 -14.18
C LYS A 133 12.60 -0.98 -12.95
N CYS A 134 12.54 -0.32 -11.79
CA CYS A 134 12.99 -0.93 -10.53
C CYS A 134 12.00 -1.99 -10.04
N PHE A 135 10.72 -1.92 -10.45
CA PHE A 135 9.67 -2.80 -9.98
C PHE A 135 9.38 -3.92 -10.99
N HIS A 136 9.54 -5.16 -10.55
CA HIS A 136 9.43 -6.36 -11.39
C HIS A 136 8.02 -6.96 -11.35
N SER A 137 7.21 -6.60 -10.36
CA SER A 137 5.82 -7.03 -10.21
C SER A 137 5.00 -5.93 -9.55
N ILE A 138 3.81 -5.67 -10.09
CA ILE A 138 2.80 -4.80 -9.49
C ILE A 138 1.52 -5.62 -9.39
N ILE A 139 0.97 -5.71 -8.17
CA ILE A 139 -0.32 -6.32 -7.88
C ILE A 139 -1.21 -5.21 -7.34
N GLY A 140 -2.21 -4.83 -8.11
CA GLY A 140 -3.17 -3.80 -7.75
C GLY A 140 -4.50 -4.37 -7.25
N TYR A 141 -5.43 -3.47 -6.95
CA TYR A 141 -6.78 -3.79 -6.48
C TYR A 141 -7.50 -4.79 -7.41
N GLU A 142 -7.44 -4.57 -8.71
CA GLU A 142 -8.11 -5.37 -9.73
C GLU A 142 -7.53 -6.76 -9.92
N ASP A 143 -6.34 -7.00 -9.43
CA ASP A 143 -5.65 -8.29 -9.56
C ASP A 143 -6.13 -9.34 -8.54
N ILE A 144 -6.82 -8.90 -7.50
CA ILE A 144 -7.22 -9.72 -6.34
C ILE A 144 -8.72 -9.57 -6.12
N SER A 145 -9.41 -10.68 -5.85
CA SER A 145 -10.82 -10.61 -5.49
C SER A 145 -11.02 -9.80 -4.20
N TYR A 146 -12.14 -9.13 -4.07
CA TYR A 146 -12.45 -8.29 -2.91
C TYR A 146 -12.26 -9.04 -1.56
N THR A 147 -12.67 -10.30 -1.49
CA THR A 147 -12.56 -11.12 -0.27
C THR A 147 -11.14 -11.59 0.05
N GLU A 148 -10.20 -11.41 -0.88
CA GLU A 148 -8.80 -11.83 -0.76
C GLU A 148 -7.83 -10.63 -0.70
N GLN A 149 -8.35 -9.40 -0.51
CA GLN A 149 -7.52 -8.20 -0.32
C GLN A 149 -6.84 -8.20 1.05
N LYS A 150 -5.87 -7.30 1.24
CA LYS A 150 -5.22 -7.12 2.55
C LYS A 150 -6.27 -7.10 3.67
N PRO A 151 -6.01 -7.75 4.79
CA PRO A 151 -4.76 -8.42 5.21
C PRO A 151 -4.60 -9.88 4.73
N ASN A 152 -5.44 -10.38 3.81
CA ASN A 152 -5.27 -11.70 3.21
C ASN A 152 -3.95 -11.72 2.40
N PRO A 153 -3.07 -12.73 2.55
CA PRO A 153 -1.74 -12.75 1.92
C PRO A 153 -1.76 -12.95 0.40
N LYS A 154 -2.91 -13.12 -0.23
CA LYS A 154 -3.04 -13.48 -1.65
C LYS A 154 -2.25 -12.59 -2.61
N ALA A 155 -2.32 -11.26 -2.41
CA ALA A 155 -1.57 -10.31 -3.24
C ALA A 155 -0.05 -10.48 -3.06
N PHE A 156 0.41 -10.72 -1.83
CA PHE A 156 1.80 -10.97 -1.51
C PHE A 156 2.32 -12.21 -2.25
N LEU A 157 1.58 -13.32 -2.12
CA LEU A 157 1.94 -14.60 -2.73
C LEU A 157 2.01 -14.48 -4.26
N LYS A 158 1.00 -13.85 -4.88
CA LYS A 158 0.95 -13.58 -6.32
C LYS A 158 2.10 -12.68 -6.79
N CYS A 159 2.47 -11.69 -5.99
CA CYS A 159 3.59 -10.82 -6.29
C CYS A 159 4.91 -11.59 -6.27
N VAL A 160 5.16 -12.38 -5.23
CA VAL A 160 6.36 -13.20 -5.06
C VAL A 160 6.49 -14.25 -6.17
N GLU A 161 5.38 -14.88 -6.57
CA GLU A 161 5.35 -15.83 -7.70
C GLU A 161 5.85 -15.15 -8.99
N LYS A 162 5.36 -13.94 -9.28
CA LYS A 162 5.81 -13.17 -10.47
C LYS A 162 7.27 -12.70 -10.38
N LEU A 163 7.83 -12.56 -9.17
CA LEU A 163 9.24 -12.20 -8.99
C LEU A 163 10.20 -13.35 -9.31
N ASP A 164 9.72 -14.58 -9.38
CA ASP A 164 10.52 -15.78 -9.68
C ASP A 164 11.78 -15.86 -8.81
N ILE A 165 11.59 -15.90 -7.49
CA ILE A 165 12.64 -15.95 -6.49
C ILE A 165 12.61 -17.26 -5.70
N SER A 166 13.77 -17.70 -5.20
CA SER A 166 13.83 -18.82 -4.26
C SER A 166 13.25 -18.42 -2.91
N LEU A 167 12.37 -19.25 -2.36
CA LEU A 167 11.77 -19.04 -1.04
C LEU A 167 12.60 -19.68 0.09
N ASP A 168 13.31 -20.77 -0.21
CA ASP A 168 14.07 -21.48 0.82
C ASP A 168 15.24 -20.64 1.36
N ASN A 169 15.31 -20.55 2.69
CA ASN A 169 16.32 -19.76 3.40
C ASN A 169 16.39 -18.29 2.96
N SER A 170 15.24 -17.73 2.58
CA SER A 170 15.07 -16.37 2.09
C SER A 170 14.53 -15.44 3.17
N ILE A 171 14.91 -14.16 3.06
CA ILE A 171 14.25 -13.05 3.73
C ILE A 171 13.50 -12.26 2.66
N LEU A 172 12.22 -12.02 2.90
CA LEU A 172 11.42 -11.05 2.16
C LEU A 172 11.19 -9.85 3.08
N VAL A 173 11.20 -8.67 2.52
CA VAL A 173 10.89 -7.45 3.27
C VAL A 173 9.56 -6.92 2.76
N TYR A 174 8.65 -6.54 3.65
CA TYR A 174 7.45 -5.80 3.33
C TYR A 174 7.46 -4.44 4.00
N ILE A 175 7.19 -3.39 3.25
CA ILE A 175 7.20 -2.01 3.72
C ILE A 175 5.83 -1.40 3.47
N GLY A 176 5.20 -0.86 4.51
CA GLY A 176 3.89 -0.22 4.44
C GLY A 176 3.67 0.74 5.59
N ASP A 177 2.69 1.62 5.49
CA ASP A 177 2.45 2.70 6.46
C ASP A 177 1.31 2.43 7.44
N HIS A 178 0.62 1.29 7.29
CA HIS A 178 -0.54 0.94 8.12
C HIS A 178 -0.33 -0.40 8.86
N GLN A 179 -1.04 -0.57 10.00
CA GLN A 179 -1.01 -1.84 10.75
C GLN A 179 -1.41 -3.04 9.88
N GLU A 180 -2.36 -2.85 8.97
CA GLU A 180 -2.81 -3.89 8.05
C GLU A 180 -1.67 -4.42 7.18
N ASP A 181 -0.70 -3.60 6.81
CA ASP A 181 0.49 -4.02 6.06
C ASP A 181 1.39 -4.96 6.87
N THR A 182 1.54 -4.67 8.17
CA THR A 182 2.27 -5.57 9.06
C THR A 182 1.55 -6.91 9.19
N ILE A 183 0.23 -6.90 9.39
CA ILE A 183 -0.60 -8.13 9.45
C ILE A 183 -0.50 -8.90 8.13
N PHE A 184 -0.59 -8.21 6.99
CA PHE A 184 -0.46 -8.79 5.65
C PHE A 184 0.87 -9.53 5.46
N GLY A 185 1.99 -8.90 5.84
CA GLY A 185 3.31 -9.54 5.80
C GLY A 185 3.41 -10.75 6.73
N LYS A 186 2.90 -10.65 7.97
CA LYS A 186 2.91 -11.78 8.92
C LYS A 186 2.02 -12.94 8.46
N ASN A 187 0.86 -12.67 7.87
CA ASN A 187 0.00 -13.69 7.29
C ASN A 187 0.68 -14.42 6.12
N ALA A 188 1.46 -13.71 5.31
CA ALA A 188 2.24 -14.32 4.24
C ALA A 188 3.38 -15.20 4.80
N GLU A 189 4.04 -14.78 5.90
CA GLU A 189 5.05 -15.60 6.59
C GLU A 189 4.46 -16.92 7.12
N GLU A 190 3.30 -16.84 7.76
CA GLU A 190 2.57 -18.01 8.26
C GLU A 190 2.17 -18.95 7.13
N PHE A 191 1.69 -18.41 6.01
CA PHE A 191 1.36 -19.21 4.83
C PHE A 191 2.59 -19.96 4.33
N TYR A 192 3.73 -19.30 4.09
CA TYR A 192 4.94 -19.98 3.61
C TYR A 192 5.43 -21.03 4.59
N LYS A 193 5.39 -20.74 5.88
CA LYS A 193 5.72 -21.70 6.93
C LYS A 193 4.81 -22.93 6.90
N SER A 194 3.50 -22.76 6.68
CA SER A 194 2.56 -23.86 6.56
C SER A 194 2.81 -24.75 5.34
N GLN A 195 3.42 -24.18 4.29
CA GLN A 195 3.85 -24.89 3.09
C GLN A 195 5.25 -25.53 3.23
N GLY A 196 5.89 -25.43 4.39
CA GLY A 196 7.20 -26.03 4.65
C GLY A 196 8.39 -25.19 4.21
N TYR A 197 8.20 -23.94 3.80
CA TYR A 197 9.31 -23.04 3.43
C TYR A 197 9.97 -22.42 4.68
N ASN A 198 11.29 -22.35 4.68
CA ASN A 198 12.06 -21.59 5.65
C ASN A 198 12.27 -20.15 5.15
N THR A 199 11.15 -19.41 5.04
CA THR A 199 11.11 -18.01 4.58
C THR A 199 10.75 -17.12 5.76
N LYS A 200 11.53 -16.05 5.98
CA LYS A 200 11.23 -15.01 6.97
C LYS A 200 10.71 -13.75 6.27
N ILE A 201 9.67 -13.14 6.82
CA ILE A 201 9.19 -11.84 6.35
C ILE A 201 9.47 -10.79 7.42
N ILE A 202 10.20 -9.74 7.03
CA ILE A 202 10.49 -8.58 7.85
C ILE A 202 9.55 -7.47 7.44
N CYS A 203 8.75 -6.98 8.39
CA CYS A 203 7.82 -5.87 8.19
C CYS A 203 8.45 -4.57 8.69
N ILE A 204 8.47 -3.54 7.84
CA ILE A 204 8.96 -2.20 8.15
C ILE A 204 7.79 -1.23 8.09
N ALA A 205 7.53 -0.51 9.19
CA ALA A 205 6.55 0.58 9.18
C ALA A 205 7.15 1.84 8.56
N ALA A 206 6.47 2.40 7.56
CA ALA A 206 6.82 3.64 6.88
C ALA A 206 6.27 4.86 7.65
N SER A 207 6.82 5.14 8.84
CA SER A 207 6.34 6.23 9.72
C SER A 207 6.66 7.64 9.22
N TYR A 208 7.44 7.79 8.18
CA TYR A 208 7.63 9.07 7.49
C TYR A 208 6.35 9.58 6.79
N SER A 209 5.33 8.74 6.63
CA SER A 209 4.00 9.12 6.15
C SER A 209 3.17 9.91 7.18
N GLY A 210 3.59 9.88 8.46
CA GLY A 210 2.86 10.47 9.58
C GLY A 210 2.24 9.43 10.53
N ASN A 211 2.02 8.21 10.08
CA ASN A 211 1.50 7.14 10.92
C ASN A 211 2.59 6.59 11.85
N THR A 212 2.23 6.24 13.08
CA THR A 212 3.18 5.67 14.04
C THR A 212 2.70 4.30 14.52
N PRO A 213 3.59 3.31 14.66
CA PRO A 213 3.21 1.96 15.07
C PRO A 213 3.00 1.81 16.58
N ASN A 214 2.97 2.91 17.36
CA ASN A 214 2.93 2.85 18.82
C ASN A 214 1.71 2.09 19.34
N ASP A 215 0.54 2.29 18.71
CA ASP A 215 -0.73 1.70 19.13
C ASP A 215 -1.15 0.50 18.27
N TRP A 216 -0.30 0.04 17.35
CA TRP A 216 -0.61 -1.12 16.52
C TRP A 216 -0.61 -2.40 17.37
N ILE A 217 -1.62 -3.24 17.19
CA ILE A 217 -1.74 -4.54 17.87
C ILE A 217 -0.63 -5.48 17.39
N VAL A 218 -0.40 -5.51 16.08
CA VAL A 218 0.70 -6.28 15.48
C VAL A 218 1.85 -5.31 15.16
N LYS A 219 2.96 -5.49 15.86
CA LYS A 219 4.12 -4.61 15.72
C LYS A 219 4.96 -4.96 14.49
N PRO A 220 5.48 -3.97 13.76
CA PRO A 220 6.48 -4.20 12.73
C PRO A 220 7.81 -4.66 13.35
N ASP A 221 8.68 -5.26 12.56
CA ASP A 221 10.03 -5.62 13.00
C ASP A 221 10.94 -4.40 13.10
N PHE A 222 10.68 -3.37 12.27
CA PHE A 222 11.40 -2.09 12.24
C PHE A 222 10.44 -0.94 11.91
N THR A 223 10.88 0.28 12.24
CA THR A 223 10.18 1.53 11.90
C THR A 223 11.17 2.47 11.19
N ALA A 224 10.77 2.97 10.03
CA ALA A 224 11.49 3.98 9.26
C ALA A 224 10.80 5.35 9.47
N TYR A 225 11.51 6.30 10.05
CA TYR A 225 11.05 7.67 10.29
C TYR A 225 11.43 8.63 9.15
N SER A 226 12.32 8.19 8.28
CA SER A 226 12.64 8.80 6.99
C SER A 226 12.74 7.72 5.93
N THR A 227 12.61 8.07 4.67
CA THR A 227 12.77 7.13 3.56
C THR A 227 14.16 6.49 3.56
N THR A 228 15.20 7.26 3.91
CA THR A 228 16.59 6.78 3.97
C THR A 228 16.85 5.79 5.11
N ASP A 229 16.04 5.78 6.19
CA ASP A 229 16.15 4.77 7.25
C ASP A 229 15.95 3.36 6.70
N ILE A 230 15.20 3.22 5.59
CA ILE A 230 15.01 1.93 4.92
C ILE A 230 16.36 1.33 4.48
N LEU A 231 17.27 2.15 3.94
CA LEU A 231 18.61 1.69 3.53
C LEU A 231 19.40 1.17 4.75
N ASP A 232 19.34 1.89 5.87
CA ASP A 232 20.04 1.50 7.10
C ASP A 232 19.47 0.20 7.68
N ILE A 233 18.14 0.07 7.66
CA ILE A 233 17.45 -1.16 8.12
C ILE A 233 17.83 -2.35 7.24
N ILE A 234 17.77 -2.21 5.91
CA ILE A 234 18.15 -3.25 4.95
C ILE A 234 19.61 -3.66 5.16
N ASN A 235 20.52 -2.71 5.33
CA ASN A 235 21.93 -2.99 5.61
C ASN A 235 22.12 -3.75 6.94
N LYS A 236 21.40 -3.37 8.00
CA LYS A 236 21.43 -4.11 9.28
C LYS A 236 20.94 -5.55 9.13
N VAL A 237 19.91 -5.79 8.32
CA VAL A 237 19.38 -7.13 8.05
C VAL A 237 20.40 -7.97 7.29
N LEU A 238 21.11 -7.38 6.32
CA LEU A 238 22.16 -8.05 5.54
C LEU A 238 23.40 -8.40 6.37
N GLN A 239 23.71 -7.61 7.40
CA GLN A 239 24.90 -7.82 8.27
C GLN A 239 24.68 -8.87 9.36
N LYS A 240 23.44 -9.19 9.73
CA LYS A 240 23.09 -10.24 10.70
C LYS A 240 23.24 -11.65 10.08
N LYS A 241 24.45 -11.95 9.58
CA LYS A 241 24.80 -13.31 9.11
C LYS A 241 25.20 -14.22 10.24
#